data_6fec12457d347a1a5c99279ab4209cc7
#
_entry.id   6fec12457d347a1a5c99279ab4209cc7
#
_cell.length_a   1.000
_cell.length_b   1.000
_cell.length_c   1.000
_cell.angle_alpha   90.00
_cell.angle_beta   90.00
_cell.angle_gamma   90.00
#
_symmetry.space_group_name_H-M   'P 1'
#
loop_
_entity.id
_entity.type
_entity.pdbx_description
1 polymer ?
#
loop_
_entity_poly.entity_id
_entity_poly.type
_entity_poly.pdbx_seq_one_letter_code
_entity_poly.pdbx_strand_id
1 'polypeptide(L)'
;MPSKKKKIVVIGRSNLQNLYIHTVLLKKLPAEIYLVDDQSKTSVQDFNYASYYHADATIHAGTFNECRNADIVVFFQEEMSNALFSKEDNVTLIKDKVKKMMATGFGGIVLVATAESNVVAALIKRFSGLPANQIITLGTMLATSYFQVEIAQLFKISPKNVHGYIIGDNAEDVIPVWSRAFLGGKPILSYLAEEQKRITAENLQNLTKMITKIPDFPFENKDGCTFRYSTVTVLAELTEVILRDEARVLTVGVEVKEAYGLESPVFISVPAVIGAEGVRELLELNLSDDEQKELKQIATKTTEKLEILQLNKGGIS
;
A
#
# COMPACT_ATOMS: atom_id res chain seq x y z
N MET A 1 1.57 -28.81 -17.39
CA MET A 1 2.91 -28.23 -17.16
C MET A 1 2.84 -27.51 -15.83
N PRO A 2 3.83 -27.63 -14.93
CA PRO A 2 3.86 -26.78 -13.74
C PRO A 2 3.88 -25.32 -14.21
N SER A 3 3.00 -24.50 -13.66
CA SER A 3 2.98 -23.06 -13.95
C SER A 3 4.35 -22.48 -13.59
N LYS A 4 4.91 -21.64 -14.47
CA LYS A 4 6.17 -20.94 -14.19
C LYS A 4 6.03 -20.21 -12.85
N LYS A 5 6.91 -20.49 -11.89
CA LYS A 5 6.92 -19.76 -10.63
C LYS A 5 7.08 -18.27 -10.89
N LYS A 6 6.33 -17.48 -10.15
CA LYS A 6 6.42 -16.02 -10.21
C LYS A 6 7.65 -15.54 -9.45
N LYS A 7 8.30 -14.51 -9.95
CA LYS A 7 9.53 -13.97 -9.36
C LYS A 7 9.25 -12.70 -8.58
N ILE A 8 9.54 -12.73 -7.29
CA ILE A 8 9.43 -11.57 -6.38
C ILE A 8 10.84 -11.17 -5.94
N VAL A 9 11.17 -9.92 -6.07
CA VAL A 9 12.42 -9.36 -5.54
C VAL A 9 12.09 -8.38 -4.42
N VAL A 10 12.73 -8.54 -3.28
CA VAL A 10 12.53 -7.69 -2.11
C VAL A 10 13.78 -6.84 -1.93
N ILE A 11 13.63 -5.52 -2.06
CA ILE A 11 14.71 -4.53 -1.94
C ILE A 11 14.55 -3.77 -0.63
N GLY A 12 15.64 -3.66 0.10
CA GLY A 12 15.70 -2.93 1.37
C GLY A 12 15.64 -3.86 2.56
N ARG A 13 15.98 -3.30 3.74
CA ARG A 13 16.04 -4.04 5.00
C ARG A 13 15.01 -3.48 5.97
N SER A 14 14.19 -4.38 6.51
CA SER A 14 13.18 -4.02 7.51
C SER A 14 12.80 -5.26 8.31
N ASN A 15 12.48 -5.09 9.59
CA ASN A 15 11.89 -6.16 10.40
C ASN A 15 10.57 -6.68 9.79
N LEU A 16 9.89 -5.86 9.02
CA LEU A 16 8.66 -6.24 8.31
C LEU A 16 8.91 -7.15 7.11
N GLN A 17 10.09 -7.09 6.49
CA GLN A 17 10.47 -7.94 5.38
C GLN A 17 10.37 -9.42 5.74
N ASN A 18 10.91 -9.81 6.89
CA ASN A 18 10.87 -11.20 7.34
C ASN A 18 9.44 -11.65 7.62
N LEU A 19 8.63 -10.81 8.26
CA LEU A 19 7.21 -11.08 8.50
C LEU A 19 6.44 -11.19 7.17
N TYR A 20 6.72 -10.32 6.19
CA TYR A 20 6.11 -10.38 4.87
C TYR A 20 6.43 -11.70 4.16
N ILE A 21 7.71 -12.10 4.10
CA ILE A 21 8.13 -13.35 3.47
C ILE A 21 7.42 -14.54 4.13
N HIS A 22 7.41 -14.58 5.46
CA HIS A 22 6.70 -15.64 6.18
C HIS A 22 5.20 -15.65 5.86
N THR A 23 4.57 -14.47 5.77
CA THR A 23 3.15 -14.36 5.41
C THR A 23 2.89 -14.85 3.98
N VAL A 24 3.78 -14.56 3.03
CA VAL A 24 3.70 -15.09 1.65
C VAL A 24 3.79 -16.63 1.64
N LEU A 25 4.68 -17.20 2.47
CA LEU A 25 4.76 -18.66 2.64
C LEU A 25 3.46 -19.25 3.20
N LEU A 26 2.88 -18.63 4.22
CA LEU A 26 1.60 -19.07 4.80
C LEU A 26 0.44 -19.01 3.80
N LYS A 27 0.46 -18.05 2.88
CA LYS A 27 -0.53 -17.95 1.78
C LYS A 27 -0.32 -18.98 0.67
N LYS A 28 0.75 -19.79 0.75
CA LYS A 28 1.10 -20.82 -0.23
C LYS A 28 1.19 -20.29 -1.67
N LEU A 29 1.78 -19.12 -1.83
CA LEU A 29 2.00 -18.54 -3.16
C LEU A 29 3.22 -19.21 -3.81
N PRO A 30 3.07 -19.81 -5.00
CA PRO A 30 4.19 -20.43 -5.71
C PRO A 30 5.09 -19.32 -6.29
N ALA A 31 6.19 -19.00 -5.60
CA ALA A 31 7.06 -17.90 -5.97
C ALA A 31 8.55 -18.23 -5.75
N GLU A 32 9.42 -17.61 -6.55
CA GLU A 32 10.85 -17.47 -6.28
C GLU A 32 11.07 -16.09 -5.68
N ILE A 33 11.55 -16.04 -4.42
CA ILE A 33 11.72 -14.79 -3.68
C ILE A 33 13.21 -14.52 -3.53
N TYR A 34 13.66 -13.36 -3.97
CA TYR A 34 15.05 -12.92 -3.90
C TYR A 34 15.17 -11.73 -2.94
N LEU A 35 16.08 -11.85 -1.95
CA LEU A 35 16.38 -10.80 -0.99
C LEU A 35 17.59 -10.03 -1.46
N VAL A 36 17.40 -8.75 -1.78
CA VAL A 36 18.45 -7.81 -2.19
C VAL A 36 18.73 -6.86 -1.03
N ASP A 37 20.01 -6.62 -0.77
CA ASP A 37 20.51 -5.84 0.39
C ASP A 37 20.40 -6.56 1.74
N ASP A 38 19.99 -7.83 1.78
CA ASP A 38 20.06 -8.63 3.00
C ASP A 38 21.39 -9.38 3.10
N GLN A 39 22.11 -9.15 4.19
CA GLN A 39 23.38 -9.83 4.46
C GLN A 39 23.21 -11.18 5.17
N SER A 40 21.99 -11.57 5.55
CA SER A 40 21.79 -12.75 6.38
C SER A 40 21.54 -14.03 5.56
N LYS A 41 22.61 -14.73 5.19
CA LYS A 41 22.53 -16.10 4.69
C LYS A 41 21.73 -17.04 5.61
N THR A 42 21.74 -16.74 6.91
CA THR A 42 21.01 -17.51 7.94
C THR A 42 19.51 -17.38 7.79
N SER A 43 18.99 -16.17 7.56
CA SER A 43 17.54 -15.96 7.36
C SER A 43 17.04 -16.68 6.11
N VAL A 44 17.78 -16.66 5.01
CA VAL A 44 17.43 -17.40 3.78
C VAL A 44 17.32 -18.89 4.04
N GLN A 45 18.25 -19.46 4.80
CA GLN A 45 18.25 -20.88 5.12
C GLN A 45 17.04 -21.24 5.98
N ASP A 46 16.71 -20.44 7.01
CA ASP A 46 15.56 -20.63 7.87
C ASP A 46 14.25 -20.57 7.09
N PHE A 47 14.08 -19.59 6.22
CA PHE A 47 12.92 -19.50 5.32
C PHE A 47 12.78 -20.72 4.40
N ASN A 48 13.87 -21.26 3.86
CA ASN A 48 13.82 -22.45 3.03
C ASN A 48 13.44 -23.70 3.84
N TYR A 49 13.80 -23.78 5.12
CA TYR A 49 13.31 -24.84 5.97
C TYR A 49 11.80 -24.67 6.28
N ALA A 50 11.34 -23.45 6.52
CA ALA A 50 9.92 -23.16 6.72
C ALA A 50 9.10 -23.47 5.45
N SER A 51 9.63 -23.16 4.26
CA SER A 51 8.93 -23.39 2.99
C SER A 51 8.61 -24.87 2.74
N TYR A 52 9.38 -25.80 3.29
CA TYR A 52 9.09 -27.24 3.21
C TYR A 52 7.67 -27.58 3.70
N TYR A 53 7.16 -26.85 4.70
CA TYR A 53 5.84 -27.11 5.28
C TYR A 53 4.71 -26.29 4.66
N HIS A 54 5.01 -25.24 3.90
CA HIS A 54 4.02 -24.22 3.57
C HIS A 54 3.74 -24.02 2.09
N ALA A 55 4.76 -24.05 1.22
CA ALA A 55 4.56 -23.64 -0.16
C ALA A 55 5.61 -24.22 -1.13
N ASP A 56 5.26 -24.15 -2.41
CA ASP A 56 6.20 -24.27 -3.53
C ASP A 56 7.04 -22.98 -3.73
N ALA A 57 7.36 -22.27 -2.66
CA ALA A 57 8.19 -21.08 -2.71
C ALA A 57 9.66 -21.45 -2.40
N THR A 58 10.58 -20.75 -3.04
CA THR A 58 12.01 -20.82 -2.77
C THR A 58 12.53 -19.42 -2.47
N ILE A 59 13.40 -19.32 -1.45
CA ILE A 59 13.95 -18.03 -1.02
C ILE A 59 15.47 -18.04 -1.29
N HIS A 60 15.97 -16.96 -1.88
CA HIS A 60 17.35 -16.80 -2.29
C HIS A 60 17.91 -15.46 -1.81
N ALA A 61 19.19 -15.45 -1.45
CA ALA A 61 19.95 -14.20 -1.40
C ALA A 61 20.27 -13.79 -2.83
N GLY A 62 20.05 -12.51 -3.15
CA GLY A 62 20.23 -12.00 -4.50
C GLY A 62 20.92 -10.65 -4.54
N THR A 63 21.05 -10.14 -5.74
CA THR A 63 21.54 -8.80 -6.05
C THR A 63 20.50 -8.07 -6.89
N PHE A 64 20.72 -6.81 -7.22
CA PHE A 64 19.84 -6.10 -8.14
C PHE A 64 19.68 -6.78 -9.51
N ASN A 65 20.61 -7.63 -9.93
CA ASN A 65 20.48 -8.40 -11.17
C ASN A 65 19.21 -9.26 -11.19
N GLU A 66 18.73 -9.65 -10.02
CA GLU A 66 17.51 -10.45 -9.88
C GLU A 66 16.25 -9.67 -10.24
N CYS A 67 16.28 -8.33 -10.28
CA CYS A 67 15.16 -7.53 -10.77
C CYS A 67 14.86 -7.80 -12.26
N ARG A 68 15.84 -8.28 -13.01
CA ARG A 68 15.61 -8.67 -14.40
C ARG A 68 14.56 -9.77 -14.47
N ASN A 69 13.51 -9.54 -15.24
CA ASN A 69 12.38 -10.46 -15.39
C ASN A 69 11.64 -10.77 -14.06
N ALA A 70 11.75 -9.91 -13.04
CA ALA A 70 10.91 -10.02 -11.87
C ALA A 70 9.47 -9.60 -12.22
N ASP A 71 8.47 -10.36 -11.73
CA ASP A 71 7.07 -9.99 -11.84
C ASP A 71 6.75 -8.83 -10.89
N ILE A 72 7.30 -8.91 -9.66
CA ILE A 72 7.09 -7.90 -8.61
C ILE A 72 8.42 -7.55 -7.95
N VAL A 73 8.66 -6.26 -7.76
CA VAL A 73 9.66 -5.73 -6.82
C VAL A 73 8.94 -5.11 -5.63
N VAL A 74 9.22 -5.60 -4.43
CA VAL A 74 8.74 -5.00 -3.19
C VAL A 74 9.84 -4.10 -2.63
N PHE A 75 9.55 -2.82 -2.56
CA PHE A 75 10.50 -1.80 -2.10
C PHE A 75 10.21 -1.49 -0.63
N PHE A 76 11.04 -2.04 0.28
CA PHE A 76 10.99 -1.71 1.69
C PHE A 76 11.93 -0.56 2.03
N GLN A 77 11.50 0.27 2.94
CA GLN A 77 12.37 1.26 3.55
C GLN A 77 13.20 0.59 4.65
N GLU A 78 14.50 0.84 4.64
CA GLU A 78 15.35 0.53 5.78
C GLU A 78 14.88 1.34 6.99
N GLU A 79 15.23 0.89 8.21
CA GLU A 79 14.95 1.61 9.45
C GLU A 79 15.56 3.02 9.40
N MET A 80 14.79 3.94 8.85
CA MET A 80 15.15 5.34 8.75
C MET A 80 14.37 6.08 9.82
N SER A 81 15.10 6.90 10.58
CA SER A 81 14.50 7.79 11.56
C SER A 81 13.27 8.51 11.01
N ASN A 82 12.27 8.65 11.84
CA ASN A 82 10.90 9.16 11.75
C ASN A 82 10.59 10.38 10.87
N ALA A 83 11.41 10.75 9.90
CA ALA A 83 11.12 11.79 8.94
C ALA A 83 11.83 11.48 7.61
N LEU A 84 11.09 10.95 6.66
CA LEU A 84 11.55 10.77 5.28
C LEU A 84 12.14 12.08 4.72
N PHE A 85 11.58 13.20 5.17
CA PHE A 85 11.86 14.55 4.68
C PHE A 85 13.02 15.27 5.38
N SER A 86 13.55 14.75 6.49
CA SER A 86 14.58 15.44 7.25
C SER A 86 16.00 15.23 6.73
N LYS A 87 16.21 14.34 5.73
CA LYS A 87 17.55 14.03 5.21
C LYS A 87 17.54 13.93 3.68
N GLU A 88 18.31 14.81 3.04
CA GLU A 88 18.64 14.74 1.60
C GLU A 88 19.16 13.37 1.18
N ASP A 89 19.81 12.65 2.09
CA ASP A 89 20.32 11.30 1.89
C ASP A 89 19.25 10.30 1.47
N ASN A 90 18.00 10.44 1.94
CA ASN A 90 16.94 9.48 1.69
C ASN A 90 16.47 9.47 0.22
N VAL A 91 16.32 10.64 -0.38
CA VAL A 91 15.92 10.75 -1.80
C VAL A 91 17.04 10.23 -2.70
N THR A 92 18.30 10.49 -2.31
CA THR A 92 19.48 9.98 -3.03
C THR A 92 19.55 8.46 -2.94
N LEU A 93 19.29 7.88 -1.77
CA LEU A 93 19.25 6.43 -1.58
C LEU A 93 18.14 5.78 -2.43
N ILE A 94 16.94 6.36 -2.46
CA ILE A 94 15.84 5.89 -3.32
C ILE A 94 16.28 5.95 -4.79
N LYS A 95 16.84 7.09 -5.24
CA LYS A 95 17.33 7.28 -6.60
C LYS A 95 18.36 6.21 -7.00
N ASP A 96 19.34 5.93 -6.13
CA ASP A 96 20.39 4.95 -6.39
C ASP A 96 19.84 3.53 -6.49
N LYS A 97 18.93 3.14 -5.59
CA LYS A 97 18.27 1.84 -5.63
C LYS A 97 17.44 1.68 -6.92
N VAL A 98 16.64 2.68 -7.27
CA VAL A 98 15.84 2.68 -8.50
C VAL A 98 16.76 2.61 -9.73
N LYS A 99 17.85 3.38 -9.77
CA LYS A 99 18.83 3.32 -10.87
C LYS A 99 19.43 1.93 -11.03
N LYS A 100 19.82 1.27 -9.93
CA LYS A 100 20.36 -0.11 -9.97
C LYS A 100 19.29 -1.10 -10.46
N MET A 101 18.05 -0.98 -10.00
CA MET A 101 16.93 -1.79 -10.46
C MET A 101 16.69 -1.61 -11.98
N MET A 102 16.59 -0.39 -12.45
CA MET A 102 16.32 -0.09 -13.87
C MET A 102 17.46 -0.46 -14.79
N ALA A 103 18.71 -0.43 -14.32
CA ALA A 103 19.88 -0.87 -15.09
C ALA A 103 19.82 -2.34 -15.49
N THR A 104 18.98 -3.16 -14.83
CA THR A 104 18.77 -4.57 -15.17
C THR A 104 17.77 -4.79 -16.30
N GLY A 105 17.05 -3.75 -16.74
CA GLY A 105 15.93 -3.85 -17.68
C GLY A 105 14.63 -4.30 -17.01
N PHE A 106 14.43 -3.99 -15.72
CA PHE A 106 13.18 -4.28 -15.01
C PHE A 106 11.98 -3.59 -15.66
N GLY A 107 10.86 -4.30 -15.78
CA GLY A 107 9.62 -3.81 -16.35
C GLY A 107 8.37 -4.42 -15.69
N GLY A 108 8.51 -4.96 -14.47
CA GLY A 108 7.40 -5.51 -13.67
C GLY A 108 6.73 -4.46 -12.79
N ILE A 109 6.03 -4.92 -11.75
CA ILE A 109 5.30 -4.07 -10.81
C ILE A 109 6.18 -3.74 -9.61
N VAL A 110 6.17 -2.48 -9.19
CA VAL A 110 6.79 -2.03 -7.93
C VAL A 110 5.72 -1.85 -6.87
N LEU A 111 5.82 -2.63 -5.78
CA LEU A 111 5.04 -2.45 -4.57
C LEU A 111 5.84 -1.61 -3.57
N VAL A 112 5.33 -0.46 -3.20
CA VAL A 112 6.00 0.47 -2.28
C VAL A 112 5.49 0.24 -0.87
N ALA A 113 6.36 -0.31 -0.02
CA ALA A 113 6.09 -0.66 1.38
C ALA A 113 6.97 0.21 2.30
N THR A 114 6.69 1.49 2.34
CA THR A 114 7.46 2.50 3.08
C THR A 114 6.52 3.48 3.77
N ALA A 115 7.03 4.23 4.73
CA ALA A 115 6.34 5.44 5.17
C ALA A 115 6.27 6.46 4.04
N GLU A 116 5.29 7.35 4.11
CA GLU A 116 5.04 8.37 3.06
C GLU A 116 5.00 7.71 1.67
N SER A 117 4.37 6.54 1.60
CA SER A 117 4.45 5.62 0.46
C SER A 117 4.05 6.27 -0.87
N ASN A 118 3.07 7.18 -0.86
CA ASN A 118 2.63 7.90 -2.06
C ASN A 118 3.69 8.87 -2.59
N VAL A 119 4.43 9.54 -1.71
CA VAL A 119 5.54 10.41 -2.10
C VAL A 119 6.71 9.58 -2.63
N VAL A 120 7.03 8.47 -1.97
CA VAL A 120 8.06 7.53 -2.44
C VAL A 120 7.69 6.94 -3.80
N ALA A 121 6.42 6.60 -4.02
CA ALA A 121 5.93 6.12 -5.32
C ALA A 121 6.11 7.16 -6.43
N ALA A 122 5.82 8.43 -6.16
CA ALA A 122 6.06 9.52 -7.09
C ALA A 122 7.56 9.68 -7.44
N LEU A 123 8.46 9.55 -6.45
CA LEU A 123 9.91 9.55 -6.66
C LEU A 123 10.36 8.34 -7.49
N ILE A 124 9.85 7.13 -7.17
CA ILE A 124 10.17 5.92 -7.93
C ILE A 124 9.72 6.07 -9.38
N LYS A 125 8.50 6.56 -9.63
CA LYS A 125 8.02 6.84 -10.99
C LYS A 125 8.95 7.77 -11.74
N ARG A 126 9.32 8.88 -11.11
CA ARG A 126 10.20 9.90 -11.71
C ARG A 126 11.58 9.32 -12.07
N PHE A 127 12.17 8.51 -11.18
CA PHE A 127 13.53 8.00 -11.39
C PHE A 127 13.58 6.75 -12.27
N SER A 128 12.51 5.97 -12.32
CA SER A 128 12.43 4.74 -13.11
C SER A 128 11.94 4.96 -14.53
N GLY A 129 11.05 5.93 -14.75
CA GLY A 129 10.31 6.08 -16.00
C GLY A 129 9.29 4.97 -16.26
N LEU A 130 8.99 4.13 -15.27
CA LEU A 130 7.96 3.09 -15.39
C LEU A 130 6.58 3.73 -15.61
N PRO A 131 5.66 3.04 -16.31
CA PRO A 131 4.27 3.44 -16.38
C PRO A 131 3.63 3.54 -14.99
N ALA A 132 2.76 4.52 -14.78
CA ALA A 132 2.15 4.77 -13.48
C ALA A 132 1.36 3.58 -12.94
N ASN A 133 0.73 2.80 -13.82
CA ASN A 133 -0.03 1.59 -13.46
C ASN A 133 0.83 0.46 -12.88
N GLN A 134 2.15 0.52 -13.02
CA GLN A 134 3.10 -0.46 -12.47
C GLN A 134 3.65 -0.07 -11.10
N ILE A 135 3.27 1.09 -10.54
CA ILE A 135 3.76 1.56 -9.24
C ILE A 135 2.57 1.69 -8.29
N ILE A 136 2.56 0.86 -7.25
CA ILE A 136 1.41 0.72 -6.35
C ILE A 136 1.92 0.77 -4.91
N THR A 137 1.23 1.53 -4.06
CA THR A 137 1.48 1.52 -2.61
C THR A 137 0.40 0.72 -1.89
N LEU A 138 0.63 0.39 -0.62
CA LEU A 138 -0.40 -0.23 0.23
C LEU A 138 -1.62 0.68 0.40
N GLY A 139 -1.42 1.98 0.28
CA GLY A 139 -2.47 2.97 0.41
C GLY A 139 -3.27 2.82 1.69
N THR A 140 -4.58 2.98 1.56
CA THR A 140 -5.52 2.90 2.68
C THR A 140 -6.19 1.52 2.84
N MET A 141 -5.58 0.44 2.29
CA MET A 141 -6.13 -0.92 2.42
C MET A 141 -6.31 -1.34 3.88
N LEU A 142 -5.32 -1.05 4.74
CA LEU A 142 -5.38 -1.37 6.16
C LEU A 142 -6.49 -0.57 6.86
N ALA A 143 -6.54 0.73 6.64
CA ALA A 143 -7.56 1.61 7.19
C ALA A 143 -8.97 1.22 6.72
N THR A 144 -9.12 0.82 5.45
CA THR A 144 -10.37 0.30 4.89
C THR A 144 -10.80 -1.00 5.58
N SER A 145 -9.88 -1.93 5.80
CA SER A 145 -10.19 -3.17 6.52
C SER A 145 -10.63 -2.90 7.95
N TYR A 146 -9.96 -1.99 8.64
CA TYR A 146 -10.31 -1.59 10.00
C TYR A 146 -11.70 -0.94 10.02
N PHE A 147 -11.98 -0.01 9.11
CA PHE A 147 -13.29 0.62 8.96
C PHE A 147 -14.41 -0.42 8.82
N GLN A 148 -14.21 -1.41 7.96
CA GLN A 148 -15.19 -2.49 7.74
C GLN A 148 -15.38 -3.35 8.98
N VAL A 149 -14.32 -3.68 9.71
CA VAL A 149 -14.37 -4.48 10.94
C VAL A 149 -15.11 -3.74 12.04
N GLU A 150 -14.80 -2.46 12.28
CA GLU A 150 -15.42 -1.68 13.34
C GLU A 150 -16.92 -1.46 13.08
N ILE A 151 -17.31 -1.16 11.84
CA ILE A 151 -18.74 -1.09 11.49
C ILE A 151 -19.43 -2.43 11.70
N ALA A 152 -18.80 -3.52 11.26
CA ALA A 152 -19.36 -4.87 11.44
C ALA A 152 -19.60 -5.22 12.92
N GLN A 153 -18.71 -4.80 13.81
CA GLN A 153 -18.86 -4.97 15.26
C GLN A 153 -20.08 -4.22 15.81
N LEU A 154 -20.28 -2.94 15.39
CA LEU A 154 -21.45 -2.16 15.80
C LEU A 154 -22.77 -2.83 15.40
N PHE A 155 -22.80 -3.46 14.23
CA PHE A 155 -23.99 -4.12 13.72
C PHE A 155 -24.05 -5.64 14.06
N LYS A 156 -23.02 -6.18 14.70
CA LYS A 156 -22.88 -7.64 15.03
C LYS A 156 -23.04 -8.55 13.82
N ILE A 157 -22.34 -8.21 12.72
CA ILE A 157 -22.35 -8.98 11.47
C ILE A 157 -20.92 -9.30 11.02
N SER A 158 -20.80 -10.09 9.95
CA SER A 158 -19.49 -10.32 9.32
C SER A 158 -18.97 -9.06 8.62
N PRO A 159 -17.68 -8.70 8.77
CA PRO A 159 -17.07 -7.59 8.02
C PRO A 159 -17.22 -7.70 6.51
N LYS A 160 -17.34 -8.91 5.97
CA LYS A 160 -17.55 -9.15 4.53
C LYS A 160 -18.86 -8.57 3.98
N ASN A 161 -19.82 -8.23 4.87
CA ASN A 161 -21.08 -7.61 4.50
C ASN A 161 -21.03 -6.06 4.56
N VAL A 162 -19.90 -5.50 4.95
CA VAL A 162 -19.68 -4.05 4.97
C VAL A 162 -18.92 -3.64 3.72
N HIS A 163 -19.52 -2.78 2.93
CA HIS A 163 -18.92 -2.18 1.75
C HIS A 163 -18.68 -0.71 2.02
N GLY A 164 -17.45 -0.28 2.00
CA GLY A 164 -17.05 1.10 2.24
C GLY A 164 -15.53 1.20 2.13
N TYR A 165 -15.08 2.40 1.85
CA TYR A 165 -13.70 2.69 1.51
C TYR A 165 -13.16 3.84 2.35
N ILE A 166 -11.89 3.76 2.65
CA ILE A 166 -11.08 4.89 3.11
C ILE A 166 -10.22 5.32 1.94
N ILE A 167 -10.21 6.61 1.64
CA ILE A 167 -9.38 7.20 0.57
C ILE A 167 -8.49 8.28 1.16
N GLY A 168 -7.49 8.76 0.42
CA GLY A 168 -6.60 9.83 0.89
C GLY A 168 -5.12 9.46 0.81
N ASP A 169 -4.29 9.99 1.72
CA ASP A 169 -2.83 9.80 1.67
C ASP A 169 -2.35 8.88 2.79
N ASN A 170 -2.17 9.40 3.99
CA ASN A 170 -1.64 8.66 5.14
C ASN A 170 -2.52 8.89 6.39
N ALA A 171 -2.11 8.32 7.51
CA ALA A 171 -2.90 8.19 8.73
C ALA A 171 -3.78 9.40 9.12
N GLU A 172 -3.26 10.61 9.01
CA GLU A 172 -3.99 11.84 9.38
C GLU A 172 -4.78 12.44 8.22
N ASP A 173 -4.37 12.14 7.00
CA ASP A 173 -4.94 12.67 5.76
C ASP A 173 -5.77 11.57 5.04
N VAL A 174 -6.77 10.99 5.72
CA VAL A 174 -7.66 9.95 5.19
C VAL A 174 -9.14 10.31 5.38
N ILE A 175 -9.95 9.90 4.44
CA ILE A 175 -11.38 10.18 4.34
C ILE A 175 -12.18 8.89 4.38
N PRO A 176 -12.96 8.61 5.41
CA PRO A 176 -14.00 7.59 5.35
C PRO A 176 -15.10 8.04 4.40
N VAL A 177 -15.30 7.32 3.31
CA VAL A 177 -16.33 7.66 2.32
C VAL A 177 -17.70 7.19 2.81
N TRP A 178 -18.26 7.92 3.75
CA TRP A 178 -19.55 7.60 4.37
C TRP A 178 -20.70 7.66 3.38
N SER A 179 -20.64 8.55 2.38
CA SER A 179 -21.65 8.69 1.34
C SER A 179 -21.80 7.42 0.49
N ARG A 180 -20.78 6.56 0.47
CA ARG A 180 -20.70 5.30 -0.29
C ARG A 180 -20.46 4.08 0.58
N ALA A 181 -20.80 4.16 1.86
CA ALA A 181 -20.72 3.04 2.77
C ALA A 181 -22.07 2.32 2.90
N PHE A 182 -22.04 0.99 2.71
CA PHE A 182 -23.24 0.14 2.67
C PHE A 182 -23.09 -1.07 3.60
N LEU A 183 -24.22 -1.51 4.13
CA LEU A 183 -24.35 -2.72 4.89
C LEU A 183 -25.33 -3.64 4.18
N GLY A 184 -24.82 -4.68 3.51
CA GLY A 184 -25.66 -5.59 2.74
C GLY A 184 -26.54 -4.87 1.69
N GLY A 185 -26.01 -3.82 1.05
CA GLY A 185 -26.76 -3.01 0.05
C GLY A 185 -27.56 -1.84 0.61
N LYS A 186 -27.73 -1.72 1.94
CA LYS A 186 -28.40 -0.56 2.57
C LYS A 186 -27.37 0.50 2.95
N PRO A 187 -27.56 1.79 2.56
CA PRO A 187 -26.66 2.87 2.95
C PRO A 187 -26.53 2.98 4.46
N ILE A 188 -25.28 3.06 4.98
CA ILE A 188 -25.05 3.14 6.43
C ILE A 188 -25.67 4.41 7.02
N LEU A 189 -25.59 5.53 6.33
CA LEU A 189 -26.17 6.79 6.80
C LEU A 189 -27.70 6.74 7.00
N SER A 190 -28.40 5.82 6.30
CA SER A 190 -29.84 5.66 6.50
C SER A 190 -30.22 5.13 7.90
N TYR A 191 -29.29 4.45 8.57
CA TYR A 191 -29.52 3.96 9.93
C TYR A 191 -29.50 5.06 10.98
N LEU A 192 -28.98 6.26 10.68
CA LEU A 192 -29.03 7.42 11.59
C LEU A 192 -30.46 7.91 11.83
N ALA A 193 -31.36 7.71 10.87
CA ALA A 193 -32.75 8.10 10.94
C ALA A 193 -33.67 7.03 11.58
N GLU A 194 -33.14 5.85 11.91
CA GLU A 194 -33.94 4.77 12.51
C GLU A 194 -34.18 4.98 13.99
N GLU A 195 -35.38 4.64 14.47
CA GLU A 195 -35.76 4.74 15.88
C GLU A 195 -34.87 3.89 16.79
N GLN A 196 -34.39 2.74 16.30
CA GLN A 196 -33.54 1.82 17.06
C GLN A 196 -32.11 2.33 17.30
N LYS A 197 -31.70 3.43 16.69
CA LYS A 197 -30.41 4.12 16.86
C LYS A 197 -29.22 3.15 16.91
N ARG A 198 -29.14 2.20 15.98
CA ARG A 198 -28.03 1.22 15.91
C ARG A 198 -26.70 1.91 15.69
N ILE A 199 -26.71 3.07 15.06
CA ILE A 199 -25.55 3.93 14.85
C ILE A 199 -25.96 5.38 15.11
N THR A 200 -25.06 6.15 15.69
CA THR A 200 -25.27 7.58 15.99
C THR A 200 -24.21 8.41 15.27
N ALA A 201 -24.45 9.72 15.13
CA ALA A 201 -23.43 10.63 14.61
C ALA A 201 -22.14 10.60 15.44
N GLU A 202 -22.24 10.41 16.75
CA GLU A 202 -21.10 10.25 17.65
C GLU A 202 -20.29 8.98 17.31
N ASN A 203 -20.96 7.86 17.01
CA ASN A 203 -20.27 6.64 16.56
C ASN A 203 -19.47 6.88 15.28
N LEU A 204 -20.04 7.60 14.29
CA LEU A 204 -19.33 7.94 13.05
C LEU A 204 -18.11 8.83 13.32
N GLN A 205 -18.27 9.85 14.16
CA GLN A 205 -17.16 10.74 14.53
C GLN A 205 -16.05 9.99 15.27
N ASN A 206 -16.40 9.11 16.20
CA ASN A 206 -15.42 8.30 16.94
C ASN A 206 -14.70 7.34 16.01
N LEU A 207 -15.39 6.67 15.09
CA LEU A 207 -14.78 5.83 14.07
C LEU A 207 -13.82 6.63 13.19
N THR A 208 -14.23 7.79 12.69
CA THR A 208 -13.34 8.66 11.91
C THR A 208 -12.06 8.98 12.69
N LYS A 209 -12.18 9.40 13.96
CA LYS A 209 -11.02 9.69 14.82
C LYS A 209 -10.13 8.48 15.08
N MET A 210 -10.68 7.27 15.13
CA MET A 210 -9.91 6.04 15.30
C MET A 210 -9.14 5.68 14.02
N ILE A 211 -9.78 5.83 12.86
CA ILE A 211 -9.20 5.53 11.56
C ILE A 211 -8.02 6.45 11.26
N THR A 212 -8.13 7.74 11.57
CA THR A 212 -7.03 8.72 11.37
C THR A 212 -5.81 8.46 12.24
N LYS A 213 -5.90 7.54 13.20
CA LYS A 213 -4.74 7.11 14.02
C LYS A 213 -4.07 5.84 13.50
N ILE A 214 -4.61 5.19 12.47
CA ILE A 214 -4.02 3.99 11.89
C ILE A 214 -2.86 4.44 11.00
N PRO A 215 -1.61 4.05 11.31
CA PRO A 215 -0.49 4.45 10.48
C PRO A 215 -0.58 3.76 9.10
N ASP A 216 -0.21 4.50 8.08
CA ASP A 216 0.01 4.03 6.71
C ASP A 216 1.05 2.87 6.69
N PHE A 217 2.12 3.06 7.45
CA PHE A 217 3.17 2.08 7.62
C PHE A 217 3.56 1.98 9.11
N PRO A 218 3.85 0.79 9.65
CA PRO A 218 3.98 0.62 11.09
C PRO A 218 5.27 1.26 11.60
N PHE A 219 5.12 2.48 12.09
CA PHE A 219 6.04 3.05 13.05
C PHE A 219 5.56 2.72 14.46
N GLU A 220 6.49 2.64 15.40
CA GLU A 220 6.14 2.66 16.81
C GLU A 220 5.42 3.98 17.08
N ASN A 221 4.11 3.91 17.30
CA ASN A 221 3.40 5.05 17.84
C ASN A 221 3.82 5.24 19.29
N LYS A 222 3.53 6.42 19.86
CA LYS A 222 3.88 6.77 21.25
C LYS A 222 3.36 5.76 22.29
N ASP A 223 2.41 4.93 21.92
CA ASP A 223 1.76 3.90 22.75
C ASP A 223 2.37 2.50 22.55
N GLY A 224 3.42 2.36 21.75
CA GLY A 224 4.09 1.08 21.47
C GLY A 224 3.27 0.09 20.62
N CYS A 225 2.11 0.50 20.13
CA CYS A 225 1.27 -0.33 19.29
C CYS A 225 1.74 -0.25 17.84
N THR A 226 2.17 -1.37 17.28
CA THR A 226 2.63 -1.47 15.90
C THR A 226 1.70 -2.39 15.12
N PHE A 227 1.15 -1.90 14.02
CA PHE A 227 0.29 -2.68 13.11
C PHE A 227 1.09 -3.61 12.17
N ARG A 228 2.18 -4.23 12.67
CA ARG A 228 3.12 -5.01 11.87
C ARG A 228 2.46 -6.19 11.16
N TYR A 229 1.68 -6.98 11.89
CA TYR A 229 1.04 -8.19 11.34
C TYR A 229 -0.02 -7.85 10.31
N SER A 230 -0.85 -6.85 10.57
CA SER A 230 -1.90 -6.41 9.64
C SER A 230 -1.29 -5.81 8.38
N THR A 231 -0.25 -4.97 8.49
CA THR A 231 0.43 -4.37 7.33
C THR A 231 1.05 -5.43 6.43
N VAL A 232 1.79 -6.40 6.98
CA VAL A 232 2.38 -7.45 6.13
C VAL A 232 1.33 -8.39 5.55
N THR A 233 0.20 -8.59 6.25
CA THR A 233 -0.92 -9.37 5.72
C THR A 233 -1.55 -8.65 4.53
N VAL A 234 -1.77 -7.35 4.63
CA VAL A 234 -2.30 -6.51 3.54
C VAL A 234 -1.34 -6.49 2.35
N LEU A 235 -0.02 -6.37 2.59
CA LEU A 235 0.99 -6.42 1.53
C LEU A 235 1.01 -7.79 0.83
N ALA A 236 0.93 -8.88 1.60
CA ALA A 236 0.88 -10.23 1.04
C ALA A 236 -0.44 -10.48 0.28
N GLU A 237 -1.55 -9.89 0.72
CA GLU A 237 -2.83 -9.91 0.00
C GLU A 237 -2.72 -9.19 -1.36
N LEU A 238 -2.15 -7.99 -1.38
CA LEU A 238 -1.92 -7.25 -2.61
C LEU A 238 -1.00 -8.03 -3.57
N THR A 239 0.06 -8.65 -3.02
CA THR A 239 0.95 -9.53 -3.79
C THR A 239 0.19 -10.71 -4.42
N GLU A 240 -0.67 -11.37 -3.64
CA GLU A 240 -1.49 -12.48 -4.11
C GLU A 240 -2.44 -12.08 -5.24
N VAL A 241 -3.13 -10.95 -5.07
CA VAL A 241 -4.05 -10.41 -6.09
C VAL A 241 -3.34 -10.20 -7.42
N ILE A 242 -2.12 -9.66 -7.40
CA ILE A 242 -1.32 -9.43 -8.60
C ILE A 242 -0.86 -10.76 -9.19
N LEU A 243 -0.30 -11.66 -8.38
CA LEU A 243 0.26 -12.93 -8.88
C LEU A 243 -0.82 -13.86 -9.46
N ARG A 244 -2.03 -13.81 -8.90
CA ARG A 244 -3.19 -14.62 -9.33
C ARG A 244 -4.07 -13.95 -10.38
N ASP A 245 -3.78 -12.69 -10.70
CA ASP A 245 -4.58 -11.89 -11.64
C ASP A 245 -6.06 -11.78 -11.27
N GLU A 246 -6.35 -11.54 -9.98
CA GLU A 246 -7.71 -11.65 -9.44
C GLU A 246 -8.64 -10.50 -9.86
N ALA A 247 -8.14 -9.42 -10.43
CA ALA A 247 -8.92 -8.25 -10.84
C ALA A 247 -9.78 -7.68 -9.70
N ARG A 248 -9.20 -7.54 -8.51
CA ARG A 248 -9.92 -7.07 -7.31
C ARG A 248 -9.86 -5.56 -7.17
N VAL A 249 -10.94 -5.00 -6.63
CA VAL A 249 -11.00 -3.60 -6.22
C VAL A 249 -10.34 -3.46 -4.85
N LEU A 250 -9.26 -2.67 -4.79
CA LEU A 250 -8.50 -2.40 -3.57
C LEU A 250 -8.25 -0.90 -3.44
N THR A 251 -8.21 -0.38 -2.21
CA THR A 251 -7.90 1.02 -1.92
C THR A 251 -6.38 1.20 -1.79
N VAL A 252 -5.72 1.30 -2.91
CA VAL A 252 -4.26 1.40 -3.04
C VAL A 252 -3.83 2.80 -3.44
N GLY A 253 -2.61 3.18 -3.07
CA GLY A 253 -2.02 4.41 -3.56
C GLY A 253 -1.53 4.24 -4.99
N VAL A 254 -2.08 5.04 -5.88
CA VAL A 254 -1.83 5.03 -7.32
C VAL A 254 -1.78 6.45 -7.86
N GLU A 255 -1.21 6.64 -9.03
CA GLU A 255 -1.29 7.95 -9.67
C GLU A 255 -2.70 8.20 -10.18
N VAL A 256 -3.33 9.27 -9.68
CA VAL A 256 -4.63 9.77 -10.13
C VAL A 256 -4.40 11.00 -10.98
N LYS A 257 -4.95 11.00 -12.18
CA LYS A 257 -4.93 12.11 -13.12
C LYS A 257 -6.30 12.19 -13.81
N GLU A 258 -6.86 13.40 -13.88
CA GLU A 258 -8.16 13.65 -14.54
C GLU A 258 -9.37 12.89 -13.94
N ALA A 259 -9.20 12.28 -12.77
CA ALA A 259 -10.26 11.64 -11.99
C ALA A 259 -10.40 12.33 -10.63
N TYR A 260 -11.54 12.15 -9.96
CA TYR A 260 -11.84 12.81 -8.68
C TYR A 260 -11.73 14.34 -8.73
N GLY A 261 -11.83 14.95 -9.92
CA GLY A 261 -11.66 16.39 -10.11
C GLY A 261 -10.25 16.90 -9.79
N LEU A 262 -9.23 16.04 -9.88
CA LEU A 262 -7.82 16.37 -9.72
C LEU A 262 -7.21 16.64 -11.10
N GLU A 263 -6.74 17.86 -11.33
CA GLU A 263 -6.21 18.30 -12.63
C GLU A 263 -4.77 17.85 -12.87
N SER A 264 -3.96 17.80 -11.81
CA SER A 264 -2.55 17.41 -11.86
C SER A 264 -2.35 15.98 -11.37
N PRO A 265 -1.39 15.23 -11.95
CA PRO A 265 -1.09 13.88 -11.51
C PRO A 265 -0.57 13.88 -10.05
N VAL A 266 -1.18 13.06 -9.21
CA VAL A 266 -0.78 12.89 -7.81
C VAL A 266 -0.95 11.42 -7.40
N PHE A 267 -0.01 10.89 -6.63
CA PHE A 267 -0.19 9.60 -5.98
C PHE A 267 -1.08 9.79 -4.74
N ILE A 268 -2.21 9.10 -4.74
CA ILE A 268 -3.19 9.14 -3.65
C ILE A 268 -3.95 7.81 -3.60
N SER A 269 -4.44 7.44 -2.43
CA SER A 269 -5.12 6.17 -2.23
C SER A 269 -6.59 6.27 -2.61
N VAL A 270 -6.98 5.49 -3.61
CA VAL A 270 -8.35 5.39 -4.12
C VAL A 270 -8.68 3.94 -4.49
N PRO A 271 -9.95 3.56 -4.63
CA PRO A 271 -10.31 2.26 -5.16
C PRO A 271 -9.81 2.10 -6.61
N ALA A 272 -9.10 1.01 -6.85
CA ALA A 272 -8.59 0.64 -8.16
C ALA A 272 -8.72 -0.87 -8.39
N VAL A 273 -8.94 -1.28 -9.63
CA VAL A 273 -8.92 -2.68 -10.06
C VAL A 273 -7.48 -3.11 -10.26
N ILE A 274 -7.02 -4.09 -9.47
CA ILE A 274 -5.65 -4.58 -9.47
C ILE A 274 -5.58 -5.98 -10.08
N GLY A 275 -4.65 -6.17 -10.99
CA GLY A 275 -4.38 -7.46 -11.63
C GLY A 275 -2.90 -7.66 -11.95
N ALA A 276 -2.59 -8.65 -12.80
CA ALA A 276 -1.21 -9.05 -13.11
C ALA A 276 -0.36 -7.96 -13.79
N GLU A 277 -0.99 -6.98 -14.43
CA GLU A 277 -0.31 -5.85 -15.08
C GLU A 277 -0.27 -4.60 -14.21
N GLY A 278 -0.67 -4.71 -12.93
CA GLY A 278 -0.78 -3.60 -11.99
C GLY A 278 -2.19 -3.03 -11.96
N VAL A 279 -2.30 -1.70 -12.00
CA VAL A 279 -3.58 -0.99 -12.03
C VAL A 279 -4.20 -1.12 -13.40
N ARG A 280 -5.39 -1.72 -13.47
CA ARG A 280 -6.18 -1.82 -14.70
C ARG A 280 -7.09 -0.63 -14.92
N GLU A 281 -7.73 -0.19 -13.84
CA GLU A 281 -8.74 0.85 -13.89
C GLU A 281 -8.86 1.52 -12.53
N LEU A 282 -9.11 2.82 -12.51
CA LEU A 282 -9.51 3.57 -11.32
C LEU A 282 -11.03 3.49 -11.18
N LEU A 283 -11.51 3.09 -10.01
CA LEU A 283 -12.93 3.11 -9.71
C LEU A 283 -13.29 4.46 -9.09
N GLU A 284 -13.72 5.41 -9.92
CA GLU A 284 -14.09 6.74 -9.44
C GLU A 284 -15.41 6.68 -8.67
N LEU A 285 -15.34 7.02 -7.37
CA LEU A 285 -16.51 7.11 -6.50
C LEU A 285 -17.18 8.47 -6.69
N ASN A 286 -18.52 8.48 -6.74
CA ASN A 286 -19.27 9.74 -6.63
C ASN A 286 -19.24 10.23 -5.18
N LEU A 287 -18.28 11.04 -4.83
CA LEU A 287 -18.10 11.61 -3.49
C LEU A 287 -19.14 12.69 -3.21
N SER A 288 -19.45 12.95 -1.93
CA SER A 288 -20.15 14.15 -1.53
C SER A 288 -19.27 15.40 -1.73
N ASP A 289 -19.87 16.58 -1.76
CA ASP A 289 -19.12 17.84 -1.94
C ASP A 289 -18.04 18.04 -0.86
N ASP A 290 -18.33 17.66 0.37
CA ASP A 290 -17.38 17.76 1.49
C ASP A 290 -16.23 16.76 1.32
N GLU A 291 -16.52 15.49 1.01
CA GLU A 291 -15.51 14.46 0.73
C GLU A 291 -14.62 14.85 -0.47
N GLN A 292 -15.22 15.38 -1.52
CA GLN A 292 -14.49 15.86 -2.70
C GLN A 292 -13.55 17.02 -2.37
N LYS A 293 -14.03 17.98 -1.58
CA LYS A 293 -13.23 19.12 -1.14
C LYS A 293 -12.04 18.68 -0.27
N GLU A 294 -12.27 17.77 0.66
CA GLU A 294 -11.26 17.23 1.54
C GLU A 294 -10.20 16.46 0.73
N LEU A 295 -10.61 15.63 -0.24
CA LEU A 295 -9.69 14.91 -1.11
C LEU A 295 -8.78 15.84 -1.91
N LYS A 296 -9.31 16.96 -2.43
CA LYS A 296 -8.51 17.99 -3.12
C LYS A 296 -7.48 18.62 -2.18
N GLN A 297 -7.84 18.89 -0.94
CA GLN A 297 -6.90 19.44 0.05
C GLN A 297 -5.76 18.45 0.35
N ILE A 298 -6.08 17.17 0.51
CA ILE A 298 -5.10 16.12 0.73
C ILE A 298 -4.15 16.01 -0.47
N ALA A 299 -4.70 15.97 -1.69
CA ALA A 299 -3.91 15.92 -2.92
C ALA A 299 -2.94 17.11 -3.04
N THR A 300 -3.39 18.31 -2.67
CA THR A 300 -2.54 19.52 -2.64
C THR A 300 -1.40 19.36 -1.66
N LYS A 301 -1.65 18.92 -0.43
CA LYS A 301 -0.61 18.66 0.59
C LYS A 301 0.42 17.63 0.11
N THR A 302 -0.03 16.53 -0.52
CA THR A 302 0.87 15.50 -1.04
C THR A 302 1.77 16.05 -2.16
N THR A 303 1.22 16.90 -3.02
CA THR A 303 1.98 17.58 -4.07
C THR A 303 3.02 18.54 -3.48
N GLU A 304 2.64 19.36 -2.49
CA GLU A 304 3.54 20.29 -1.80
C GLU A 304 4.70 19.55 -1.10
N LYS A 305 4.43 18.42 -0.45
CA LYS A 305 5.48 17.57 0.13
C LYS A 305 6.49 17.12 -0.93
N LEU A 306 6.00 16.70 -2.11
CA LEU A 306 6.86 16.26 -3.21
C LEU A 306 7.70 17.44 -3.77
N GLU A 307 7.11 18.63 -3.91
CA GLU A 307 7.79 19.84 -4.39
C GLU A 307 8.91 20.27 -3.45
N ILE A 308 8.68 20.27 -2.14
CA ILE A 308 9.71 20.60 -1.13
C ILE A 308 10.93 19.70 -1.29
N LEU A 309 10.72 18.39 -1.51
CA LEU A 309 11.81 17.45 -1.77
C LEU A 309 12.56 17.69 -3.07
N GLN A 310 11.90 18.32 -4.04
CA GLN A 310 12.49 18.65 -5.35
C GLN A 310 13.25 19.97 -5.31
N LEU A 311 12.75 20.96 -4.58
CA LEU A 311 13.35 22.30 -4.47
C LEU A 311 14.65 22.30 -3.65
N ASN A 312 14.73 21.45 -2.62
CA ASN A 312 15.96 21.26 -1.84
C ASN A 312 17.11 20.66 -2.68
N LYS A 313 16.84 20.31 -3.94
CA LYS A 313 17.81 19.80 -4.93
C LYS A 313 18.04 20.75 -6.09
N GLY A 314 18.03 22.04 -5.84
CA GLY A 314 18.44 23.05 -6.86
C GLY A 314 19.76 22.65 -7.51
N GLY A 315 19.71 21.92 -8.64
CA GLY A 315 20.84 21.66 -9.51
C GLY A 315 21.33 20.22 -9.59
N ILE A 316 20.44 19.25 -9.91
CA ILE A 316 20.91 18.01 -10.54
C ILE A 316 19.97 17.72 -11.74
N SER A 317 20.37 18.26 -12.88
CA SER A 317 19.91 17.86 -14.21
C SER A 317 20.37 16.44 -14.54
#